data_f2ede7343a503ed7e30fc862c6251ffb
#
_entry.id   f2ede7343a503ed7e30fc862c6251ffb
#
_cell.length_a   1.000
_cell.length_b   1.000
_cell.length_c   1.000
_cell.angle_alpha   90.00
_cell.angle_beta   90.00
_cell.angle_gamma   90.00
#
_symmetry.space_group_name_H-M   'P 1'
#
loop_
_entity.id
_entity.type
_entity.pdbx_description
1 polymer ?
#
loop_
_entity_poly.entity_id
_entity_poly.type
_entity_poly.pdbx_seq_one_letter_code
_entity_poly.pdbx_strand_id
1 'polypeptide(L)'
;MLDFIKNNKLIVGAAALIVVMILAIVVVFILAKFSGQEVEKQDPFGDTDTERQQASSTDSDFLFGTSSERFVPDGAVGSPVPEFRAVTKIPVAGAAVYEREQGGSVVEYVRFTSRINGHVFDTPLATIGDEVNVSSKTILRIGNAKWSRNGSSTISRYFDEGGTQMFAYINYAVYGTSTGGVAPVEFEGRPLVETIQDVALSPQGNELFYLVTNGEGSVGYIENVITGARVQIWKSLLRNLSVSWETQNRILVYSNPSSYAEGAIWSLNPTTKSTSVLLANNIALAGKTNTSGTKILYSLEEEGNTIFSLRILDIGTGETTHLPLATLVEKCSWGPMSKYVYCAIPRVEMHGKFLEDWYMGLTGTDDVLWRLDTSTGVVKKLLDPVEVTEEQFDIVDIVVSPQEDYVLFKTRVNNVLWALKLPEKHTTSESETTEKAAGE
;
A
#
# COMPACT_ATOMS: atom_id res chain seq x y z
N MET A 1 54.22 -46.24 12.84
CA MET A 1 52.94 -46.28 12.10
C MET A 1 53.11 -46.84 10.71
N LEU A 2 54.07 -46.41 9.91
CA LEU A 2 54.35 -46.91 8.56
C LEU A 2 54.76 -48.42 8.50
N ASP A 3 55.52 -48.90 9.51
CA ASP A 3 55.97 -50.31 9.59
C ASP A 3 54.82 -51.27 9.96
N PHE A 4 53.82 -50.81 10.73
CA PHE A 4 52.63 -51.60 11.05
C PHE A 4 51.72 -51.83 9.80
N ILE A 5 51.62 -50.79 8.97
CA ILE A 5 50.88 -50.86 7.70
C ILE A 5 51.51 -51.81 6.69
N LYS A 6 52.87 -51.87 6.69
CA LYS A 6 53.65 -52.67 5.76
C LYS A 6 53.56 -54.18 6.07
N ASN A 7 53.47 -54.53 7.36
CA ASN A 7 53.43 -55.91 7.81
C ASN A 7 52.01 -56.51 7.92
N ASN A 8 50.95 -55.68 7.89
CA ASN A 8 49.57 -56.10 8.09
C ASN A 8 48.63 -55.65 6.94
N LYS A 9 49.11 -55.72 5.71
CA LYS A 9 48.35 -55.25 4.50
C LYS A 9 46.94 -55.84 4.40
N LEU A 10 46.74 -57.08 4.82
CA LEU A 10 45.44 -57.77 4.80
C LEU A 10 44.47 -57.19 5.82
N ILE A 11 44.95 -56.86 7.04
CA ILE A 11 44.14 -56.26 8.12
C ILE A 11 43.76 -54.82 7.76
N VAL A 12 44.72 -54.04 7.22
CA VAL A 12 44.50 -52.65 6.80
C VAL A 12 43.51 -52.60 5.60
N GLY A 13 43.64 -53.52 4.65
CA GLY A 13 42.71 -53.66 3.53
C GLY A 13 41.27 -54.03 3.97
N ALA A 14 41.16 -54.98 4.93
CA ALA A 14 39.84 -55.31 5.48
C ALA A 14 39.21 -54.17 6.28
N ALA A 15 39.97 -53.43 7.04
CA ALA A 15 39.48 -52.26 7.78
C ALA A 15 39.02 -51.14 6.82
N ALA A 16 39.77 -50.89 5.75
CA ALA A 16 39.38 -49.92 4.70
C ALA A 16 38.09 -50.33 3.98
N LEU A 17 37.90 -51.61 3.67
CA LEU A 17 36.66 -52.11 3.06
C LEU A 17 35.46 -51.98 4.00
N ILE A 18 35.61 -52.20 5.29
CA ILE A 18 34.54 -52.03 6.28
C ILE A 18 34.14 -50.53 6.37
N VAL A 19 35.10 -49.63 6.36
CA VAL A 19 34.81 -48.17 6.40
C VAL A 19 34.05 -47.74 5.12
N VAL A 20 34.45 -48.22 3.94
CA VAL A 20 33.77 -47.93 2.68
C VAL A 20 32.35 -48.53 2.69
N MET A 21 32.14 -49.71 3.23
CA MET A 21 30.84 -50.33 3.34
C MET A 21 29.91 -49.57 4.31
N ILE A 22 30.44 -49.12 5.44
CA ILE A 22 29.67 -48.27 6.38
C ILE A 22 29.29 -46.95 5.75
N LEU A 23 30.18 -46.28 5.01
CA LEU A 23 29.89 -45.05 4.28
C LEU A 23 28.81 -45.27 3.19
N ALA A 24 28.88 -46.36 2.47
CA ALA A 24 27.87 -46.74 1.48
C ALA A 24 26.48 -46.94 2.12
N ILE A 25 26.41 -47.62 3.27
CA ILE A 25 25.16 -47.85 4.02
C ILE A 25 24.61 -46.51 4.52
N VAL A 26 25.45 -45.59 5.03
CA VAL A 26 25.04 -44.27 5.49
C VAL A 26 24.48 -43.45 4.32
N VAL A 27 25.12 -43.49 3.14
CA VAL A 27 24.63 -42.78 1.93
C VAL A 27 23.29 -43.37 1.47
N VAL A 28 23.14 -44.71 1.46
CA VAL A 28 21.86 -45.35 1.11
C VAL A 28 20.77 -44.97 2.12
N PHE A 29 21.09 -44.90 3.42
CA PHE A 29 20.13 -44.52 4.46
C PHE A 29 19.73 -43.02 4.35
N ILE A 30 20.66 -42.17 3.96
CA ILE A 30 20.39 -40.75 3.68
C ILE A 30 19.50 -40.63 2.44
N LEU A 31 19.84 -41.34 1.35
CA LEU A 31 19.05 -41.31 0.12
C LEU A 31 17.66 -41.93 0.32
N ALA A 32 17.52 -43.01 1.10
CA ALA A 32 16.24 -43.62 1.46
C ALA A 32 15.38 -42.66 2.34
N LYS A 33 16.01 -41.86 3.21
CA LYS A 33 15.30 -40.85 4.01
C LYS A 33 14.81 -39.66 3.18
N PHE A 34 15.50 -39.38 2.07
CA PHE A 34 15.08 -38.31 1.10
C PHE A 34 14.15 -38.89 0.01
N SER A 35 14.15 -40.17 -0.28
CA SER A 35 13.24 -40.78 -1.26
C SER A 35 11.93 -41.32 -0.67
N GLY A 36 11.79 -41.34 0.65
CA GLY A 36 10.59 -41.81 1.37
C GLY A 36 9.63 -40.70 1.82
N GLN A 37 9.86 -39.43 1.45
CA GLN A 37 8.85 -38.39 1.47
C GLN A 37 8.34 -38.20 0.03
N GLU A 38 7.46 -39.07 -0.43
CA GLU A 38 6.33 -38.56 -1.20
C GLU A 38 5.61 -37.60 -0.26
N VAL A 39 5.93 -36.31 -0.39
CA VAL A 39 5.02 -35.25 -0.05
C VAL A 39 3.83 -35.53 -0.96
N GLU A 40 2.81 -36.19 -0.40
CA GLU A 40 1.47 -36.12 -0.94
C GLU A 40 1.28 -34.63 -1.25
N LYS A 41 1.36 -34.28 -2.52
CA LYS A 41 0.94 -32.99 -3.03
C LYS A 41 -0.55 -32.95 -2.75
N GLN A 42 -0.91 -32.60 -1.54
CA GLN A 42 -2.19 -32.01 -1.29
C GLN A 42 -2.20 -30.76 -2.16
N ASP A 43 -2.82 -30.91 -3.33
CA ASP A 43 -3.18 -29.80 -4.17
C ASP A 43 -4.05 -28.91 -3.28
N PRO A 44 -3.62 -27.72 -2.88
CA PRO A 44 -4.45 -26.85 -2.06
C PRO A 44 -5.72 -26.42 -2.78
N PHE A 45 -5.86 -26.80 -4.05
CA PHE A 45 -7.03 -26.58 -4.88
C PHE A 45 -7.43 -27.92 -5.51
N GLY A 46 -8.13 -28.77 -4.71
CA GLY A 46 -8.62 -30.07 -5.16
C GLY A 46 -9.44 -29.95 -6.44
N ASP A 47 -8.93 -30.62 -7.46
CA ASP A 47 -9.58 -30.76 -8.75
C ASP A 47 -10.71 -31.81 -8.62
N THR A 48 -11.90 -31.35 -8.26
CA THR A 48 -13.13 -32.12 -8.43
C THR A 48 -14.22 -31.23 -8.97
N ASP A 49 -14.44 -31.40 -10.29
CA ASP A 49 -15.49 -30.74 -11.06
C ASP A 49 -16.93 -31.01 -10.58
N THR A 50 -17.11 -31.72 -9.47
CA THR A 50 -18.41 -32.13 -8.95
C THR A 50 -18.89 -31.36 -7.72
N GLU A 51 -18.06 -30.53 -7.08
CA GLU A 51 -18.44 -29.75 -5.87
C GLU A 51 -18.55 -28.24 -6.09
N ARG A 52 -18.42 -27.76 -7.34
CA ARG A 52 -18.47 -26.32 -7.67
C ARG A 52 -19.82 -25.64 -7.47
N GLN A 53 -20.86 -26.34 -7.09
CA GLN A 53 -22.20 -25.73 -6.90
C GLN A 53 -22.58 -25.46 -5.44
N GLN A 54 -21.77 -25.80 -4.44
CA GLN A 54 -22.10 -25.55 -3.03
C GLN A 54 -21.05 -24.77 -2.23
N ALA A 55 -19.91 -24.39 -2.80
CA ALA A 55 -18.83 -23.67 -2.10
C ALA A 55 -18.94 -22.14 -2.17
N SER A 56 -20.12 -21.57 -2.36
CA SER A 56 -20.25 -20.12 -2.57
C SER A 56 -20.45 -19.28 -1.31
N SER A 57 -20.56 -19.88 -0.12
CA SER A 57 -20.85 -19.07 1.08
C SER A 57 -20.06 -19.40 2.34
N THR A 58 -19.26 -20.48 2.37
CA THR A 58 -18.61 -20.91 3.62
C THR A 58 -17.10 -20.72 3.67
N ASP A 59 -16.41 -20.62 2.54
CA ASP A 59 -14.94 -20.47 2.54
C ASP A 59 -14.44 -19.02 2.70
N SER A 60 -15.28 -18.02 2.47
CA SER A 60 -14.93 -16.62 2.74
C SER A 60 -14.92 -16.29 4.23
N ASP A 61 -15.77 -16.96 5.01
CA ASP A 61 -15.90 -16.70 6.46
C ASP A 61 -14.69 -17.18 7.27
N PHE A 62 -13.92 -18.15 6.76
CA PHE A 62 -12.75 -18.69 7.47
C PHE A 62 -11.49 -17.86 7.29
N LEU A 63 -11.38 -17.09 6.19
CA LEU A 63 -10.19 -16.31 5.87
C LEU A 63 -10.26 -14.86 6.38
N PHE A 64 -11.45 -14.33 6.67
CA PHE A 64 -11.63 -12.93 7.03
C PHE A 64 -12.51 -12.86 8.28
N GLY A 65 -11.94 -12.49 9.40
CA GLY A 65 -12.60 -12.42 10.70
C GLY A 65 -14.00 -11.79 10.61
N THR A 66 -14.95 -12.44 11.27
CA THR A 66 -16.39 -12.20 11.24
C THR A 66 -16.84 -10.82 11.74
N SER A 67 -15.96 -10.03 12.33
CA SER A 67 -16.31 -8.74 12.94
C SER A 67 -16.55 -7.64 11.92
N SER A 68 -15.72 -7.57 10.85
CA SER A 68 -15.87 -6.54 9.83
C SER A 68 -17.18 -6.66 9.05
N GLU A 69 -17.76 -7.84 8.94
CA GLU A 69 -19.05 -8.05 8.27
C GLU A 69 -20.21 -7.31 8.95
N ARG A 70 -20.16 -7.15 10.28
CA ARG A 70 -21.17 -6.39 11.05
C ARG A 70 -21.24 -4.91 10.63
N PHE A 71 -20.16 -4.39 10.09
CA PHE A 71 -20.03 -2.98 9.71
C PHE A 71 -20.31 -2.72 8.23
N VAL A 72 -20.56 -3.77 7.41
CA VAL A 72 -21.06 -3.59 6.06
C VAL A 72 -22.55 -3.30 6.16
N PRO A 73 -23.02 -2.12 5.71
CA PRO A 73 -24.42 -1.74 5.88
C PRO A 73 -25.35 -2.59 5.03
N ASP A 74 -26.41 -3.11 5.65
CA ASP A 74 -27.52 -3.75 4.97
C ASP A 74 -28.67 -2.75 4.83
N GLY A 75 -29.31 -2.75 3.68
CA GLY A 75 -30.46 -1.88 3.39
C GLY A 75 -30.77 -1.76 1.91
N ALA A 76 -31.80 -0.98 1.60
CA ALA A 76 -32.16 -0.71 0.22
C ALA A 76 -31.10 0.16 -0.48
N VAL A 77 -30.81 -0.15 -1.73
CA VAL A 77 -29.94 0.69 -2.58
C VAL A 77 -30.41 2.15 -2.57
N GLY A 78 -29.47 3.08 -2.35
CA GLY A 78 -29.74 4.51 -2.24
C GLY A 78 -30.00 5.01 -0.80
N SER A 79 -30.11 4.13 0.20
CA SER A 79 -30.23 4.54 1.59
C SER A 79 -28.90 5.11 2.11
N PRO A 80 -28.92 6.07 3.07
CA PRO A 80 -27.72 6.59 3.70
C PRO A 80 -26.92 5.48 4.42
N VAL A 81 -25.60 5.61 4.43
CA VAL A 81 -24.71 4.69 5.15
C VAL A 81 -24.36 5.23 6.55
N PRO A 82 -23.94 4.36 7.49
CA PRO A 82 -23.36 4.79 8.77
C PRO A 82 -22.13 5.68 8.58
N GLU A 83 -21.86 6.53 9.57
CA GLU A 83 -20.67 7.41 9.54
C GLU A 83 -19.35 6.64 9.51
N PHE A 84 -19.31 5.47 10.16
CA PHE A 84 -18.18 4.57 10.14
C PHE A 84 -18.63 3.17 9.71
N ARG A 85 -17.98 2.62 8.69
CA ARG A 85 -18.36 1.32 8.11
C ARG A 85 -17.22 0.64 7.36
N ALA A 86 -17.30 -0.66 7.19
CA ALA A 86 -16.58 -1.36 6.14
C ALA A 86 -17.21 -1.03 4.78
N VAL A 87 -16.39 -0.79 3.77
CA VAL A 87 -16.85 -0.46 2.41
C VAL A 87 -17.33 -1.71 1.70
N THR A 88 -16.64 -2.82 1.88
CA THR A 88 -16.89 -4.10 1.21
C THR A 88 -16.56 -5.26 2.15
N LYS A 89 -17.15 -6.43 1.87
CA LYS A 89 -16.86 -7.69 2.59
C LYS A 89 -15.58 -8.38 2.11
N ILE A 90 -15.10 -8.03 0.90
CA ILE A 90 -13.92 -8.67 0.33
C ILE A 90 -12.64 -7.90 0.67
N PRO A 91 -11.48 -8.58 0.78
CA PRO A 91 -10.20 -7.91 1.02
C PRO A 91 -9.78 -7.08 -0.19
N VAL A 92 -9.25 -5.89 0.08
CA VAL A 92 -8.91 -4.87 -0.91
C VAL A 92 -7.39 -4.75 -1.03
N ALA A 93 -6.87 -4.79 -2.26
CA ALA A 93 -5.45 -4.59 -2.53
C ALA A 93 -5.04 -3.11 -2.51
N GLY A 94 -5.95 -2.22 -2.86
CA GLY A 94 -5.80 -0.76 -2.85
C GLY A 94 -7.06 -0.08 -3.35
N ALA A 95 -7.24 1.20 -2.99
CA ALA A 95 -8.44 1.97 -3.33
C ALA A 95 -8.10 3.43 -3.67
N ALA A 96 -9.01 4.07 -4.39
CA ALA A 96 -9.06 5.51 -4.63
C ALA A 96 -10.48 6.03 -4.46
N VAL A 97 -10.61 7.32 -4.22
CA VAL A 97 -11.91 8.01 -4.26
C VAL A 97 -11.92 8.93 -5.47
N TYR A 98 -13.00 8.91 -6.22
CA TYR A 98 -13.19 9.78 -7.37
C TYR A 98 -14.61 10.35 -7.39
N GLU A 99 -14.76 11.43 -8.13
CA GLU A 99 -16.02 12.15 -8.26
C GLU A 99 -16.71 11.76 -9.58
N ARG A 100 -18.04 11.69 -9.53
CA ARG A 100 -18.89 11.45 -10.70
C ARG A 100 -20.10 12.38 -10.66
N GLU A 101 -20.38 13.03 -11.77
CA GLU A 101 -21.64 13.77 -11.91
C GLU A 101 -22.79 12.79 -12.09
N GLN A 102 -23.82 12.93 -11.25
CA GLN A 102 -25.03 12.15 -11.30
C GLN A 102 -26.24 13.03 -10.98
N GLY A 103 -27.15 13.18 -11.94
CA GLY A 103 -28.38 13.99 -11.74
C GLY A 103 -28.12 15.47 -11.41
N GLY A 104 -27.00 16.05 -11.88
CA GLY A 104 -26.60 17.44 -11.61
C GLY A 104 -25.90 17.65 -10.26
N SER A 105 -25.61 16.59 -9.52
CA SER A 105 -24.83 16.62 -8.27
C SER A 105 -23.55 15.83 -8.43
N VAL A 106 -22.50 16.26 -7.72
CA VAL A 106 -21.24 15.53 -7.63
C VAL A 106 -21.38 14.47 -6.53
N VAL A 107 -21.13 13.21 -6.88
CA VAL A 107 -21.17 12.07 -5.96
C VAL A 107 -19.80 11.44 -5.88
N GLU A 108 -19.32 11.23 -4.65
CA GLU A 108 -18.07 10.51 -4.40
C GLU A 108 -18.27 8.99 -4.44
N TYR A 109 -17.40 8.34 -5.19
CA TYR A 109 -17.34 6.89 -5.34
C TYR A 109 -16.00 6.36 -4.85
N VAL A 110 -16.03 5.18 -4.22
CA VAL A 110 -14.85 4.38 -3.99
C VAL A 110 -14.63 3.47 -5.19
N ARG A 111 -13.42 3.47 -5.70
CA ARG A 111 -12.93 2.51 -6.66
C ARG A 111 -11.84 1.68 -6.00
N PHE A 112 -11.95 0.36 -6.06
CA PHE A 112 -10.99 -0.50 -5.38
C PHE A 112 -10.63 -1.74 -6.20
N THR A 113 -9.44 -2.27 -5.96
CA THR A 113 -8.98 -3.54 -6.54
C THR A 113 -9.19 -4.65 -5.52
N SER A 114 -9.96 -5.67 -5.88
CA SER A 114 -10.12 -6.88 -5.08
C SER A 114 -8.80 -7.63 -4.95
N ARG A 115 -8.43 -8.02 -3.75
CA ARG A 115 -7.23 -8.84 -3.51
C ARG A 115 -7.43 -10.30 -3.91
N ILE A 116 -8.69 -10.77 -4.00
CA ILE A 116 -9.03 -12.15 -4.35
C ILE A 116 -8.73 -12.45 -5.81
N ASN A 117 -9.18 -11.58 -6.71
CA ASN A 117 -9.17 -11.84 -8.14
C ASN A 117 -8.61 -10.69 -9.00
N GLY A 118 -8.26 -9.55 -8.38
CA GLY A 118 -7.71 -8.40 -9.08
C GLY A 118 -8.71 -7.57 -9.87
N HIS A 119 -9.98 -7.89 -9.78
CA HIS A 119 -11.01 -7.09 -10.43
C HIS A 119 -11.14 -5.72 -9.78
N VAL A 120 -11.50 -4.74 -10.57
CA VAL A 120 -11.80 -3.37 -10.15
C VAL A 120 -13.29 -3.21 -9.95
N PHE A 121 -13.68 -2.66 -8.80
CA PHE A 121 -15.07 -2.40 -8.43
C PHE A 121 -15.27 -0.93 -8.10
N ASP A 122 -16.48 -0.43 -8.40
CA ASP A 122 -16.97 0.88 -8.01
C ASP A 122 -18.16 0.74 -7.07
N THR A 123 -18.22 1.58 -6.02
CA THR A 123 -19.37 1.68 -5.12
C THR A 123 -19.53 3.12 -4.61
N PRO A 124 -20.76 3.65 -4.39
CA PRO A 124 -20.94 4.98 -3.85
C PRO A 124 -20.52 5.06 -2.38
N LEU A 125 -20.01 6.23 -1.94
CA LEU A 125 -19.60 6.44 -0.55
C LEU A 125 -20.74 6.81 0.38
N ALA A 126 -21.64 7.67 -0.06
CA ALA A 126 -22.66 8.29 0.80
C ALA A 126 -23.92 7.44 0.98
N THR A 127 -24.15 6.47 0.11
CA THR A 127 -25.36 5.63 0.09
C THR A 127 -25.00 4.17 -0.07
N ILE A 128 -25.94 3.30 0.34
CA ILE A 128 -25.85 1.87 0.02
C ILE A 128 -26.01 1.71 -1.50
N GLY A 129 -25.07 1.03 -2.14
CA GLY A 129 -25.08 0.76 -3.57
C GLY A 129 -24.40 -0.55 -3.90
N ASP A 130 -24.69 -1.06 -5.09
CA ASP A 130 -24.05 -2.27 -5.58
C ASP A 130 -22.57 -2.05 -5.84
N GLU A 131 -21.76 -3.06 -5.57
CA GLU A 131 -20.38 -3.13 -6.01
C GLU A 131 -20.36 -3.50 -7.49
N VAL A 132 -20.12 -2.52 -8.36
CA VAL A 132 -20.13 -2.72 -9.80
C VAL A 132 -18.74 -3.11 -10.27
N ASN A 133 -18.60 -4.32 -10.83
CA ASN A 133 -17.34 -4.74 -11.46
C ASN A 133 -17.14 -3.97 -12.77
N VAL A 134 -16.03 -3.25 -12.88
CA VAL A 134 -15.66 -2.42 -14.04
C VAL A 134 -14.43 -2.95 -14.78
N SER A 135 -13.96 -4.16 -14.49
CA SER A 135 -12.83 -4.79 -15.17
C SER A 135 -13.09 -6.26 -15.45
N SER A 136 -12.46 -6.80 -16.50
CA SER A 136 -12.64 -8.20 -16.92
C SER A 136 -11.42 -9.09 -16.62
N LYS A 137 -10.25 -8.51 -16.34
CA LYS A 137 -9.01 -9.27 -16.17
C LYS A 137 -8.84 -9.81 -14.76
N THR A 138 -8.77 -11.12 -14.63
CA THR A 138 -8.42 -11.78 -13.38
C THR A 138 -6.91 -11.82 -13.17
N ILE A 139 -6.46 -11.39 -11.99
CA ILE A 139 -5.08 -11.42 -11.54
C ILE A 139 -5.07 -12.00 -10.12
N LEU A 140 -4.40 -13.13 -9.96
CA LEU A 140 -4.30 -13.82 -8.68
C LEU A 140 -3.06 -13.38 -7.89
N ARG A 141 -3.04 -13.64 -6.58
CA ARG A 141 -1.90 -13.39 -5.68
C ARG A 141 -1.44 -11.93 -5.63
N ILE A 142 -2.39 -11.01 -5.68
CA ILE A 142 -2.08 -9.58 -5.57
C ILE A 142 -1.58 -9.27 -4.16
N GLY A 143 -0.38 -8.68 -4.08
CA GLY A 143 0.18 -8.14 -2.84
C GLY A 143 -0.43 -6.80 -2.50
N ASN A 144 -0.37 -5.86 -3.44
CA ASN A 144 -0.94 -4.51 -3.29
C ASN A 144 -1.34 -3.91 -4.65
N ALA A 145 -2.14 -2.85 -4.61
CA ALA A 145 -2.48 -2.04 -5.76
C ALA A 145 -2.31 -0.56 -5.41
N LYS A 146 -1.51 0.16 -6.19
CA LYS A 146 -1.35 1.62 -6.10
C LYS A 146 -2.26 2.28 -7.13
N TRP A 147 -3.01 3.30 -6.70
CA TRP A 147 -3.94 4.04 -7.54
C TRP A 147 -3.41 5.43 -7.87
N SER A 148 -3.76 5.95 -9.05
CA SER A 148 -3.68 7.38 -9.34
C SER A 148 -4.68 8.14 -8.48
N ARG A 149 -4.38 9.40 -8.17
CA ARG A 149 -5.25 10.22 -7.31
C ARG A 149 -6.68 10.36 -7.84
N ASN A 150 -6.83 10.46 -9.15
CA ASN A 150 -8.14 10.61 -9.80
C ASN A 150 -8.87 9.27 -10.03
N GLY A 151 -8.30 8.15 -9.56
CA GLY A 151 -8.87 6.82 -9.74
C GLY A 151 -8.93 6.31 -11.18
N SER A 152 -8.26 6.98 -12.14
CA SER A 152 -8.31 6.57 -13.55
C SER A 152 -7.39 5.40 -13.90
N SER A 153 -6.39 5.12 -13.06
CA SER A 153 -5.43 4.03 -13.30
C SER A 153 -4.97 3.41 -12.00
N THR A 154 -4.65 2.13 -12.06
CA THR A 154 -4.04 1.40 -10.95
C THR A 154 -2.94 0.48 -11.45
N ILE A 155 -1.96 0.25 -10.60
CA ILE A 155 -0.93 -0.76 -10.82
C ILE A 155 -0.98 -1.79 -9.72
N SER A 156 -1.30 -3.03 -10.09
CA SER A 156 -1.39 -4.18 -9.20
C SER A 156 -0.07 -4.94 -9.24
N ARG A 157 0.54 -5.15 -8.07
CA ARG A 157 1.73 -5.98 -7.90
C ARG A 157 1.30 -7.36 -7.43
N TYR A 158 1.73 -8.40 -8.13
CA TYR A 158 1.32 -9.77 -7.86
C TYR A 158 2.51 -10.72 -7.95
N PHE A 159 2.39 -11.87 -7.29
CA PHE A 159 3.43 -12.89 -7.29
C PHE A 159 3.16 -13.94 -8.36
N ASP A 160 4.24 -14.52 -8.89
CA ASP A 160 4.19 -15.72 -9.75
C ASP A 160 3.62 -16.93 -8.99
N GLU A 161 3.46 -18.04 -9.69
CA GLU A 161 2.94 -19.29 -9.09
C GLU A 161 3.84 -19.82 -7.97
N GLY A 162 5.14 -19.60 -8.06
CA GLY A 162 6.12 -19.97 -7.03
C GLY A 162 6.20 -19.00 -5.84
N GLY A 163 5.55 -17.84 -5.90
CA GLY A 163 5.63 -16.81 -4.87
C GLY A 163 7.00 -16.14 -4.76
N THR A 164 7.86 -16.31 -5.75
CA THR A 164 9.27 -15.88 -5.72
C THR A 164 9.53 -14.61 -6.51
N GLN A 165 8.80 -14.37 -7.58
CA GLN A 165 8.95 -13.17 -8.41
C GLN A 165 7.71 -12.29 -8.32
N MET A 166 7.94 -10.98 -8.24
CA MET A 166 6.89 -9.98 -8.24
C MET A 166 6.78 -9.35 -9.62
N PHE A 167 5.56 -9.38 -10.16
CA PHE A 167 5.18 -8.77 -11.42
C PHE A 167 4.24 -7.59 -11.18
N ALA A 168 4.01 -6.81 -12.21
CA ALA A 168 3.06 -5.72 -12.18
C ALA A 168 2.11 -5.74 -13.38
N TYR A 169 0.86 -5.37 -13.14
CA TYR A 169 -0.18 -5.22 -14.14
C TYR A 169 -0.81 -3.84 -14.02
N ILE A 170 -0.87 -3.12 -15.12
CA ILE A 170 -1.44 -1.79 -15.19
C ILE A 170 -2.90 -1.94 -15.65
N ASN A 171 -3.84 -1.36 -14.90
CA ASN A 171 -5.22 -1.16 -15.35
C ASN A 171 -5.47 0.34 -15.52
N TYR A 172 -6.23 0.72 -16.56
CA TYR A 172 -6.61 2.09 -16.85
C TYR A 172 -8.05 2.18 -17.36
N ALA A 173 -8.71 3.28 -17.00
CA ALA A 173 -10.08 3.52 -17.36
C ALA A 173 -10.22 3.89 -18.85
N VAL A 174 -11.14 3.22 -19.53
CA VAL A 174 -11.60 3.54 -20.87
C VAL A 174 -13.04 4.02 -20.77
N TYR A 175 -13.31 5.18 -21.30
CA TYR A 175 -14.64 5.79 -21.26
C TYR A 175 -15.39 5.48 -22.54
N GLY A 176 -16.52 4.79 -22.44
CA GLY A 176 -17.40 4.52 -23.57
C GLY A 176 -18.05 5.81 -24.09
N THR A 177 -18.48 5.80 -25.35
CA THR A 177 -19.32 6.88 -25.91
C THR A 177 -20.76 6.70 -25.46
N SER A 178 -21.35 7.71 -24.81
CA SER A 178 -22.75 7.70 -24.40
C SER A 178 -23.51 8.78 -25.15
N THR A 179 -24.62 8.40 -25.80
CA THR A 179 -25.60 9.34 -26.34
C THR A 179 -26.67 9.61 -25.28
N GLY A 180 -26.41 10.57 -24.37
CA GLY A 180 -27.42 11.07 -23.42
C GLY A 180 -27.37 10.48 -22.00
N GLY A 181 -26.32 9.80 -21.59
CA GLY A 181 -26.11 9.28 -20.24
C GLY A 181 -24.64 9.31 -19.81
N VAL A 182 -24.38 8.89 -18.57
CA VAL A 182 -22.99 8.71 -18.10
C VAL A 182 -22.37 7.57 -18.88
N ALA A 183 -21.25 7.83 -19.55
CA ALA A 183 -20.53 6.80 -20.29
C ALA A 183 -20.09 5.68 -19.33
N PRO A 184 -20.32 4.40 -19.65
CA PRO A 184 -19.80 3.31 -18.84
C PRO A 184 -18.28 3.38 -18.82
N VAL A 185 -17.70 3.22 -17.65
CA VAL A 185 -16.26 3.11 -17.46
C VAL A 185 -15.92 1.63 -17.43
N GLU A 186 -15.00 1.22 -18.30
CA GLU A 186 -14.42 -0.11 -18.30
C GLU A 186 -12.92 0.00 -18.07
N PHE A 187 -12.34 -0.92 -17.32
CA PHE A 187 -10.90 -0.98 -17.11
C PHE A 187 -10.29 -1.99 -18.07
N GLU A 188 -9.47 -1.48 -18.96
CA GLU A 188 -8.53 -2.27 -19.74
C GLU A 188 -7.18 -2.35 -19.01
N GLY A 189 -6.28 -3.23 -19.47
CA GLY A 189 -4.98 -3.29 -18.87
C GLY A 189 -3.96 -4.10 -19.63
N ARG A 190 -2.71 -3.98 -19.18
CA ARG A 190 -1.55 -4.67 -19.75
C ARG A 190 -0.52 -5.02 -18.67
N PRO A 191 0.29 -6.07 -18.86
CA PRO A 191 1.41 -6.35 -17.98
C PRO A 191 2.50 -5.29 -18.16
N LEU A 192 3.20 -4.98 -17.07
CA LEU A 192 4.49 -4.32 -17.11
C LEU A 192 5.58 -5.40 -17.25
N VAL A 193 6.32 -5.35 -18.36
CA VAL A 193 7.23 -6.45 -18.76
C VAL A 193 8.48 -6.53 -17.88
N GLU A 194 8.86 -5.43 -17.24
CA GLU A 194 10.08 -5.33 -16.43
C GLU A 194 9.85 -5.84 -15.01
N THR A 195 10.89 -6.44 -14.44
CA THR A 195 10.94 -6.69 -12.99
C THR A 195 11.24 -5.39 -12.29
N ILE A 196 10.22 -4.80 -11.72
CA ILE A 196 10.30 -3.48 -11.09
C ILE A 196 10.70 -3.57 -9.61
N GLN A 197 11.51 -2.61 -9.17
CA GLN A 197 11.84 -2.42 -7.77
C GLN A 197 10.69 -1.71 -7.03
N ASP A 198 10.26 -0.56 -7.53
CA ASP A 198 9.08 0.17 -7.07
C ASP A 198 8.49 1.02 -8.20
N VAL A 199 7.24 1.48 -8.03
CA VAL A 199 6.48 2.20 -9.03
C VAL A 199 5.54 3.22 -8.40
N ALA A 200 5.34 4.35 -9.07
CA ALA A 200 4.33 5.34 -8.75
C ALA A 200 3.58 5.78 -10.01
N LEU A 201 2.28 6.03 -9.88
CA LEU A 201 1.45 6.61 -10.93
C LEU A 201 1.48 8.14 -10.82
N SER A 202 1.44 8.81 -11.96
CA SER A 202 1.23 10.26 -12.00
C SER A 202 -0.14 10.63 -11.40
N PRO A 203 -0.32 11.83 -10.86
CA PRO A 203 -1.60 12.24 -10.29
C PRO A 203 -2.80 12.10 -11.24
N GLN A 204 -2.57 12.31 -12.54
CA GLN A 204 -3.57 12.16 -13.59
C GLN A 204 -3.77 10.72 -14.06
N GLY A 205 -2.88 9.78 -13.67
CA GLY A 205 -2.97 8.37 -14.02
C GLY A 205 -2.64 8.04 -15.48
N ASN A 206 -2.09 8.98 -16.25
CA ASN A 206 -1.69 8.78 -17.65
C ASN A 206 -0.24 8.29 -17.83
N GLU A 207 0.59 8.42 -16.80
CA GLU A 207 1.99 8.01 -16.76
C GLU A 207 2.31 7.25 -15.48
N LEU A 208 3.33 6.43 -15.54
CA LEU A 208 3.95 5.81 -14.39
C LEU A 208 5.46 6.06 -14.39
N PHE A 209 6.02 6.23 -13.21
CA PHE A 209 7.46 6.22 -12.99
C PHE A 209 7.83 4.97 -12.21
N TYR A 210 8.80 4.21 -12.70
CA TYR A 210 9.25 3.00 -12.03
C TYR A 210 10.76 2.84 -12.08
N LEU A 211 11.27 2.11 -11.10
CA LEU A 211 12.67 1.77 -10.95
C LEU A 211 12.91 0.32 -11.32
N VAL A 212 13.95 0.10 -12.12
CA VAL A 212 14.48 -1.22 -12.44
C VAL A 212 15.90 -1.31 -11.89
N THR A 213 16.21 -2.42 -11.22
CA THR A 213 17.56 -2.70 -10.76
C THR A 213 18.34 -3.41 -11.85
N ASN A 214 19.53 -2.93 -12.16
CA ASN A 214 20.49 -3.58 -13.05
C ASN A 214 21.81 -3.89 -12.32
N GLY A 215 22.80 -4.44 -13.04
CA GLY A 215 24.12 -4.76 -12.45
C GLY A 215 24.85 -3.54 -11.85
N GLU A 216 24.55 -2.33 -12.31
CA GLU A 216 25.23 -1.09 -11.92
C GLU A 216 24.47 -0.27 -10.85
N GLY A 217 23.20 -0.57 -10.56
CA GLY A 217 22.37 0.20 -9.62
C GLY A 217 20.91 0.22 -10.01
N SER A 218 20.26 1.37 -9.96
CA SER A 218 18.85 1.57 -10.33
C SER A 218 18.71 2.52 -11.51
N VAL A 219 17.77 2.22 -12.40
CA VAL A 219 17.39 3.05 -13.56
C VAL A 219 15.90 3.37 -13.46
N GLY A 220 15.55 4.66 -13.64
CA GLY A 220 14.19 5.16 -13.59
C GLY A 220 13.63 5.48 -14.96
N TYR A 221 12.43 4.97 -15.24
CA TYR A 221 11.70 5.19 -16.48
C TYR A 221 10.36 5.87 -16.21
N ILE A 222 9.99 6.82 -17.08
CA ILE A 222 8.59 7.21 -17.25
C ILE A 222 8.03 6.43 -18.42
N GLU A 223 6.81 5.91 -18.24
CA GLU A 223 6.09 5.14 -19.26
C GLU A 223 4.64 5.62 -19.34
N ASN A 224 4.13 5.77 -20.55
CA ASN A 224 2.73 6.06 -20.77
C ASN A 224 1.88 4.82 -20.46
N VAL A 225 0.85 4.99 -19.64
CA VAL A 225 0.00 3.91 -19.12
C VAL A 225 -0.68 3.13 -20.23
N ILE A 226 -1.18 3.82 -21.27
CA ILE A 226 -1.93 3.21 -22.37
C ILE A 226 -1.00 2.63 -23.43
N THR A 227 -0.08 3.44 -23.95
CA THR A 227 0.72 3.07 -25.12
C THR A 227 1.95 2.24 -24.79
N GLY A 228 2.42 2.26 -23.54
CA GLY A 228 3.67 1.61 -23.13
C GLY A 228 4.94 2.33 -23.63
N ALA A 229 4.78 3.50 -24.28
CA ALA A 229 5.93 4.30 -24.69
C ALA A 229 6.70 4.78 -23.46
N ARG A 230 8.00 4.49 -23.41
CA ARG A 230 8.83 4.77 -22.23
C ARG A 230 10.09 5.55 -22.56
N VAL A 231 10.55 6.32 -21.58
CA VAL A 231 11.80 7.06 -21.64
C VAL A 231 12.55 6.97 -20.32
N GLN A 232 13.85 6.75 -20.39
CA GLN A 232 14.71 6.82 -19.21
C GLN A 232 14.91 8.28 -18.80
N ILE A 233 14.68 8.58 -17.52
CA ILE A 233 14.82 9.93 -16.97
C ILE A 233 15.77 10.00 -15.78
N TRP A 234 16.14 8.86 -15.19
CA TRP A 234 16.96 8.82 -13.98
C TRP A 234 17.91 7.62 -13.96
N LYS A 235 19.06 7.75 -13.27
CA LYS A 235 20.02 6.67 -13.01
C LYS A 235 20.74 6.95 -11.69
N SER A 236 20.98 5.88 -10.90
CA SER A 236 21.73 5.94 -9.64
C SER A 236 22.51 4.64 -9.43
N LEU A 237 23.62 4.72 -8.69
CA LEU A 237 24.34 3.53 -8.21
C LEU A 237 23.65 2.87 -7.01
N LEU A 238 22.70 3.56 -6.37
CA LEU A 238 21.95 3.04 -5.25
C LEU A 238 20.91 2.02 -5.69
N ARG A 239 20.63 1.08 -4.79
CA ARG A 239 19.58 0.06 -4.91
C ARG A 239 18.63 0.19 -3.73
N ASN A 240 17.57 -0.57 -3.74
CA ASN A 240 16.55 -0.57 -2.67
C ASN A 240 15.98 0.83 -2.43
N LEU A 241 15.44 1.39 -3.50
CA LEU A 241 14.81 2.70 -3.52
C LEU A 241 13.30 2.55 -3.69
N SER A 242 12.56 3.46 -3.09
CA SER A 242 11.11 3.63 -3.26
C SER A 242 10.79 4.92 -3.98
N VAL A 243 9.57 5.00 -4.52
CA VAL A 243 9.12 6.16 -5.30
C VAL A 243 7.70 6.57 -4.92
N SER A 244 7.45 7.89 -5.00
CA SER A 244 6.14 8.50 -4.85
C SER A 244 5.96 9.62 -5.87
N TRP A 245 4.77 9.74 -6.46
CA TRP A 245 4.46 10.76 -7.47
C TRP A 245 3.11 11.40 -7.20
N GLU A 246 3.10 12.35 -6.27
CA GLU A 246 1.87 13.01 -5.79
C GLU A 246 1.53 14.30 -6.53
N THR A 247 2.51 14.89 -7.25
CA THR A 247 2.36 16.17 -7.95
C THR A 247 2.94 16.10 -9.35
N GLN A 248 2.36 16.88 -10.29
CA GLN A 248 2.75 16.86 -11.70
C GLN A 248 4.26 17.05 -11.93
N ASN A 249 4.89 17.93 -11.14
CA ASN A 249 6.26 18.39 -11.39
C ASN A 249 7.30 17.75 -10.48
N ARG A 250 6.92 16.78 -9.64
CA ARG A 250 7.82 16.22 -8.65
C ARG A 250 7.56 14.75 -8.36
N ILE A 251 8.55 13.96 -8.64
CA ILE A 251 8.66 12.58 -8.19
C ILE A 251 9.62 12.58 -6.99
N LEU A 252 9.25 11.95 -5.90
CA LEU A 252 10.20 11.61 -4.84
C LEU A 252 10.82 10.25 -5.14
N VAL A 253 12.14 10.18 -5.04
CA VAL A 253 12.89 8.94 -4.98
C VAL A 253 13.56 8.93 -3.61
N TYR A 254 13.44 7.84 -2.86
CA TYR A 254 14.02 7.77 -1.52
C TYR A 254 14.55 6.37 -1.21
N SER A 255 15.56 6.30 -0.34
CA SER A 255 16.05 5.03 0.18
C SER A 255 14.96 4.34 0.97
N ASN A 256 14.86 3.02 0.88
CA ASN A 256 13.93 2.28 1.75
C ASN A 256 14.29 2.58 3.21
N PRO A 257 13.32 2.99 4.02
CA PRO A 257 13.56 3.33 5.41
C PRO A 257 14.16 2.15 6.19
N SER A 258 15.13 2.45 7.05
CA SER A 258 15.76 1.44 7.90
C SER A 258 16.23 2.11 9.20
N SER A 259 16.04 1.45 10.35
CA SER A 259 16.58 1.86 11.63
C SER A 259 18.09 1.59 11.76
N TYR A 260 18.71 0.97 10.74
CA TYR A 260 20.14 0.62 10.73
C TYR A 260 20.98 1.40 9.72
N ALA A 261 20.34 2.21 8.89
CA ALA A 261 21.03 2.93 7.83
C ALA A 261 20.43 4.32 7.62
N GLU A 262 21.30 5.29 7.38
CA GLU A 262 20.88 6.62 6.96
C GLU A 262 20.27 6.60 5.58
N GLY A 263 19.16 7.30 5.42
CA GLY A 263 18.43 7.47 4.18
C GLY A 263 18.57 8.86 3.58
N ALA A 264 18.08 9.00 2.36
CA ALA A 264 17.95 10.26 1.67
C ALA A 264 16.67 10.31 0.82
N ILE A 265 16.15 11.52 0.60
CA ILE A 265 15.02 11.81 -0.27
C ILE A 265 15.48 12.76 -1.36
N TRP A 266 15.30 12.37 -2.61
CA TRP A 266 15.57 13.17 -3.80
C TRP A 266 14.26 13.62 -4.44
N SER A 267 14.26 14.85 -4.93
CA SER A 267 13.26 15.37 -5.86
C SER A 267 13.74 15.19 -7.28
N LEU A 268 12.96 14.53 -8.11
CA LEU A 268 13.17 14.40 -9.54
C LEU A 268 12.06 15.15 -10.28
N ASN A 269 12.42 16.09 -11.15
CA ASN A 269 11.47 16.73 -12.04
C ASN A 269 11.26 15.84 -13.28
N PRO A 270 10.04 15.36 -13.57
CA PRO A 270 9.79 14.43 -14.68
C PRO A 270 10.05 15.05 -16.05
N THR A 271 9.86 16.37 -16.20
CA THR A 271 10.01 17.09 -17.47
C THR A 271 11.46 17.50 -17.74
N THR A 272 12.10 18.17 -16.78
CA THR A 272 13.47 18.67 -16.92
C THR A 272 14.54 17.63 -16.62
N LYS A 273 14.14 16.50 -15.99
CA LYS A 273 15.02 15.43 -15.50
C LYS A 273 16.03 15.88 -14.44
N SER A 274 15.86 17.10 -13.91
CA SER A 274 16.72 17.62 -12.85
C SER A 274 16.44 16.89 -11.53
N THR A 275 17.50 16.60 -10.79
CA THR A 275 17.44 15.95 -9.49
C THR A 275 18.07 16.84 -8.44
N SER A 276 17.46 16.96 -7.27
CA SER A 276 18.00 17.63 -6.09
C SER A 276 17.78 16.80 -4.84
N VAL A 277 18.72 16.86 -3.90
CA VAL A 277 18.56 16.27 -2.57
C VAL A 277 17.66 17.20 -1.74
N LEU A 278 16.64 16.66 -1.11
CA LEU A 278 15.74 17.38 -0.20
C LEU A 278 16.08 17.11 1.27
N LEU A 279 16.31 15.86 1.61
CA LEU A 279 16.70 15.41 2.96
C LEU A 279 17.74 14.30 2.81
N ALA A 280 18.70 14.25 3.73
CA ALA A 280 19.72 13.19 3.77
C ALA A 280 20.23 12.98 5.19
N ASN A 281 20.94 11.86 5.40
CA ASN A 281 21.62 11.52 6.67
C ASN A 281 20.66 11.43 7.85
N ASN A 282 19.48 10.84 7.63
CA ASN A 282 18.52 10.56 8.69
C ASN A 282 18.17 9.08 8.69
N ILE A 283 18.07 8.49 9.87
CA ILE A 283 17.68 7.09 10.07
C ILE A 283 16.17 6.96 9.90
N ALA A 284 15.70 5.85 9.33
CA ALA A 284 14.29 5.55 9.10
C ALA A 284 13.53 6.61 8.26
N LEU A 285 14.24 7.31 7.38
CA LEU A 285 13.71 8.43 6.61
C LEU A 285 12.75 7.96 5.52
N ALA A 286 11.50 8.40 5.60
CA ALA A 286 10.50 8.26 4.53
C ALA A 286 9.70 9.56 4.40
N GLY A 287 9.12 9.83 3.21
CA GLY A 287 8.39 11.07 2.99
C GLY A 287 7.32 11.02 1.91
N LYS A 288 6.33 11.90 2.05
CA LYS A 288 5.24 12.12 1.09
C LYS A 288 5.06 13.62 0.83
N THR A 289 4.99 14.02 -0.45
CA THR A 289 4.65 15.40 -0.78
C THR A 289 3.18 15.70 -0.54
N ASN A 290 2.88 16.96 -0.23
CA ASN A 290 1.51 17.44 -0.30
C ASN A 290 1.04 17.58 -1.77
N THR A 291 -0.23 17.84 -1.98
CA THR A 291 -0.86 17.92 -3.31
C THR A 291 -0.28 19.01 -4.21
N SER A 292 0.17 20.12 -3.64
CA SER A 292 0.82 21.23 -4.37
C SER A 292 2.32 21.01 -4.63
N GLY A 293 2.95 20.01 -4.00
CA GLY A 293 4.38 19.75 -4.14
C GLY A 293 5.28 20.78 -3.45
N THR A 294 4.74 21.58 -2.55
CA THR A 294 5.48 22.62 -1.83
C THR A 294 6.03 22.17 -0.49
N LYS A 295 5.43 21.11 0.09
CA LYS A 295 5.80 20.55 1.40
C LYS A 295 6.00 19.06 1.34
N ILE A 296 6.87 18.56 2.21
CA ILE A 296 7.07 17.13 2.46
C ILE A 296 6.73 16.83 3.91
N LEU A 297 5.76 15.94 4.12
CA LEU A 297 5.59 15.25 5.38
C LEU A 297 6.59 14.10 5.42
N TYR A 298 7.39 14.00 6.45
CA TYR A 298 8.37 12.93 6.58
C TYR A 298 8.48 12.43 8.01
N SER A 299 8.83 11.17 8.15
CA SER A 299 9.19 10.55 9.42
C SER A 299 10.66 10.19 9.43
N LEU A 300 11.23 10.23 10.62
CA LEU A 300 12.57 9.77 10.92
C LEU A 300 12.62 9.22 12.34
N GLU A 301 13.64 8.44 12.64
CA GLU A 301 13.97 8.01 14.01
C GLU A 301 14.89 9.03 14.65
N GLU A 302 14.51 9.53 15.83
CA GLU A 302 15.33 10.51 16.59
C GLU A 302 16.58 9.85 17.14
N GLU A 303 17.73 10.50 16.97
CA GLU A 303 19.01 10.00 17.40
C GLU A 303 19.02 9.75 18.93
N GLY A 304 19.34 8.51 19.32
CA GLY A 304 19.39 8.08 20.72
C GLY A 304 18.06 7.80 21.39
N ASN A 305 16.92 7.90 20.70
CA ASN A 305 15.60 7.84 21.33
C ASN A 305 14.66 6.78 20.74
N THR A 306 15.01 6.07 19.69
CA THR A 306 14.18 5.05 19.01
C THR A 306 12.70 5.43 18.81
N ILE A 307 12.38 6.72 18.84
CA ILE A 307 11.04 7.28 18.67
C ILE A 307 10.94 7.87 17.28
N PHE A 308 9.89 7.48 16.56
CA PHE A 308 9.59 8.05 15.24
C PHE A 308 8.94 9.42 15.42
N SER A 309 9.55 10.46 14.85
CA SER A 309 8.98 11.81 14.81
C SER A 309 8.44 12.13 13.42
N LEU A 310 7.33 12.86 13.37
CA LEU A 310 6.78 13.43 12.15
C LEU A 310 7.19 14.89 12.02
N ARG A 311 7.58 15.28 10.82
CA ARG A 311 7.98 16.66 10.48
C ARG A 311 7.45 17.06 9.13
N ILE A 312 7.30 18.36 8.93
CA ILE A 312 7.01 18.98 7.64
C ILE A 312 8.18 19.84 7.21
N LEU A 313 8.74 19.56 6.03
CA LEU A 313 9.70 20.41 5.34
C LEU A 313 8.94 21.30 4.35
N ASP A 314 9.08 22.60 4.43
CA ASP A 314 8.72 23.52 3.35
C ASP A 314 9.89 23.57 2.34
N ILE A 315 9.61 23.15 1.09
CA ILE A 315 10.65 22.99 0.08
C ILE A 315 11.17 24.34 -0.42
N GLY A 316 10.33 25.38 -0.37
CA GLY A 316 10.70 26.72 -0.84
C GLY A 316 11.62 27.47 0.13
N THR A 317 11.33 27.36 1.42
CA THR A 317 12.10 28.06 2.48
C THR A 317 13.20 27.18 3.08
N GLY A 318 13.07 25.85 3.00
CA GLY A 318 13.95 24.89 3.69
C GLY A 318 13.63 24.74 5.19
N GLU A 319 12.57 25.41 5.68
CA GLU A 319 12.17 25.35 7.08
C GLU A 319 11.51 24.01 7.42
N THR A 320 11.81 23.49 8.60
CA THR A 320 11.24 22.26 9.13
C THR A 320 10.37 22.55 10.35
N THR A 321 9.14 22.05 10.34
CA THR A 321 8.21 22.09 11.47
C THR A 321 8.07 20.71 12.09
N HIS A 322 8.30 20.58 13.40
CA HIS A 322 8.02 19.36 14.16
C HIS A 322 6.53 19.26 14.43
N LEU A 323 5.97 18.05 14.26
CA LEU A 323 4.57 17.78 14.56
C LEU A 323 4.42 17.08 15.91
N PRO A 324 3.35 17.35 16.67
CA PRO A 324 3.10 16.71 17.95
C PRO A 324 2.50 15.29 17.79
N LEU A 325 2.97 14.53 16.81
CA LEU A 325 2.50 13.20 16.45
C LEU A 325 3.71 12.29 16.21
N ALA A 326 3.68 11.09 16.79
CA ALA A 326 4.73 10.08 16.67
C ALA A 326 4.19 8.87 15.91
N THR A 327 4.54 8.77 14.63
CA THR A 327 4.19 7.62 13.77
C THR A 327 5.04 7.61 12.50
N LEU A 328 4.89 6.56 11.70
CA LEU A 328 5.49 6.45 10.37
C LEU A 328 4.71 7.29 9.36
N VAL A 329 5.41 7.92 8.41
CA VAL A 329 4.76 8.69 7.34
C VAL A 329 3.86 7.82 6.44
N GLU A 330 4.11 6.54 6.36
CA GLU A 330 3.28 5.54 5.66
C GLU A 330 1.87 5.48 6.24
N LYS A 331 1.74 5.72 7.53
CA LYS A 331 0.46 5.77 8.27
C LYS A 331 -0.22 7.13 8.20
N CYS A 332 0.26 8.02 7.33
CA CYS A 332 -0.28 9.37 7.14
C CYS A 332 -0.69 9.63 5.69
N SER A 333 -1.64 10.56 5.51
CA SER A 333 -2.03 11.10 4.20
C SER A 333 -2.32 12.58 4.30
N TRP A 334 -1.95 13.33 3.25
CA TRP A 334 -2.35 14.71 3.10
C TRP A 334 -3.83 14.82 2.71
N GLY A 335 -4.53 15.79 3.28
CA GLY A 335 -5.80 16.21 2.74
C GLY A 335 -5.65 16.89 1.37
N PRO A 336 -6.71 16.91 0.52
CA PRO A 336 -6.65 17.41 -0.85
C PRO A 336 -6.14 18.86 -0.95
N MET A 337 -6.51 19.72 0.00
CA MET A 337 -6.11 21.13 0.04
C MET A 337 -4.80 21.38 0.79
N SER A 338 -4.10 20.33 1.24
CA SER A 338 -2.84 20.42 2.01
C SER A 338 -2.94 21.17 3.34
N LYS A 339 -4.15 21.47 3.81
CA LYS A 339 -4.41 22.11 5.10
C LYS A 339 -4.29 21.11 6.24
N TYR A 340 -4.79 19.90 6.03
CA TYR A 340 -4.82 18.85 7.03
C TYR A 340 -3.91 17.69 6.66
N VAL A 341 -3.40 17.03 7.70
CA VAL A 341 -2.76 15.71 7.62
C VAL A 341 -3.56 14.75 8.48
N TYR A 342 -3.85 13.58 7.94
CA TYR A 342 -4.58 12.49 8.60
C TYR A 342 -3.61 11.38 8.90
N CYS A 343 -3.45 11.01 10.17
CA CYS A 343 -2.47 10.02 10.61
C CYS A 343 -3.10 8.99 11.54
N ALA A 344 -2.71 7.75 11.35
CA ALA A 344 -2.90 6.67 12.30
C ALA A 344 -1.73 6.67 13.29
N ILE A 345 -2.06 6.86 14.57
CA ILE A 345 -1.08 6.98 15.64
C ILE A 345 -1.18 5.76 16.53
N PRO A 346 -0.12 4.98 16.68
CA PRO A 346 -0.07 3.84 17.57
C PRO A 346 -0.31 4.26 19.03
N ARG A 347 -1.09 3.46 19.78
CA ARG A 347 -1.32 3.68 21.21
C ARG A 347 -0.08 3.43 22.06
N VAL A 348 0.80 2.59 21.56
CA VAL A 348 2.05 2.23 22.21
C VAL A 348 3.20 2.75 21.36
N GLU A 349 4.18 3.35 22.00
CA GLU A 349 5.38 3.82 21.31
C GLU A 349 6.11 2.68 20.62
N MET A 350 6.59 2.97 19.41
CA MET A 350 7.32 2.03 18.58
C MET A 350 8.80 2.10 18.94
N HIS A 351 9.38 0.99 19.37
CA HIS A 351 10.78 0.92 19.84
C HIS A 351 11.59 -0.17 19.15
N GLY A 352 12.90 0.00 19.14
CA GLY A 352 13.87 -1.00 18.71
C GLY A 352 13.76 -1.35 17.22
N LYS A 353 13.63 -2.64 16.91
CA LYS A 353 13.53 -3.17 15.53
C LYS A 353 12.13 -3.00 14.91
N PHE A 354 11.29 -2.14 15.48
CA PHE A 354 9.90 -2.04 15.08
C PHE A 354 9.73 -1.83 13.56
N LEU A 355 10.53 -0.96 12.96
CA LEU A 355 10.39 -0.61 11.55
C LEU A 355 10.58 -1.82 10.62
N GLU A 356 11.65 -2.56 10.79
CA GLU A 356 11.95 -3.74 9.99
C GLU A 356 10.93 -4.85 10.24
N ASP A 357 10.61 -5.13 11.50
CA ASP A 357 9.63 -6.15 11.89
C ASP A 357 8.23 -5.79 11.35
N TRP A 358 7.87 -4.51 11.36
CA TRP A 358 6.61 -4.04 10.78
C TRP A 358 6.60 -4.21 9.25
N TYR A 359 7.66 -3.83 8.52
CA TYR A 359 7.73 -4.06 7.07
C TYR A 359 7.67 -5.54 6.71
N MET A 360 8.29 -6.41 7.50
CA MET A 360 8.24 -7.86 7.32
C MET A 360 6.91 -8.49 7.74
N GLY A 361 6.01 -7.74 8.39
CA GLY A 361 4.73 -8.27 8.88
C GLY A 361 4.85 -9.11 10.15
N LEU A 362 5.96 -9.01 10.88
CA LEU A 362 6.21 -9.74 12.14
C LEU A 362 5.58 -9.04 13.35
N THR A 363 5.27 -7.76 13.22
CA THR A 363 4.58 -6.97 14.24
C THR A 363 3.54 -6.07 13.59
N GLY A 364 2.62 -5.55 14.39
CA GLY A 364 1.57 -4.61 14.00
C GLY A 364 1.40 -3.52 15.04
N THR A 365 0.48 -2.59 14.78
CA THR A 365 0.10 -1.52 15.68
C THR A 365 -1.37 -1.60 16.05
N ASP A 366 -1.73 -0.93 17.14
CA ASP A 366 -3.10 -0.58 17.53
C ASP A 366 -3.23 0.93 17.43
N ASP A 367 -3.92 1.40 16.40
CA ASP A 367 -3.89 2.79 15.99
C ASP A 367 -5.18 3.53 16.32
N VAL A 368 -5.02 4.81 16.61
CA VAL A 368 -6.09 5.81 16.67
C VAL A 368 -5.93 6.75 15.48
N LEU A 369 -7.01 7.08 14.78
CA LEU A 369 -6.99 8.00 13.64
C LEU A 369 -7.13 9.45 14.11
N TRP A 370 -6.18 10.29 13.69
CA TRP A 370 -6.09 11.71 14.05
C TRP A 370 -6.03 12.60 12.81
N ARG A 371 -6.49 13.84 12.96
CA ARG A 371 -6.32 14.92 12.00
C ARG A 371 -5.49 16.03 12.64
N LEU A 372 -4.49 16.52 11.94
CA LEU A 372 -3.68 17.68 12.33
C LEU A 372 -3.91 18.81 11.35
N ASP A 373 -4.18 20.02 11.84
CA ASP A 373 -4.17 21.25 11.04
C ASP A 373 -2.72 21.75 10.94
N THR A 374 -2.18 21.77 9.72
CA THR A 374 -0.76 22.13 9.48
C THR A 374 -0.44 23.60 9.67
N SER A 375 -1.46 24.45 9.73
CA SER A 375 -1.30 25.90 9.94
C SER A 375 -1.30 26.30 11.41
N THR A 376 -2.08 25.59 12.24
CA THR A 376 -2.26 25.88 13.66
C THR A 376 -1.57 24.89 14.59
N GLY A 377 -1.20 23.72 14.08
CA GLY A 377 -0.68 22.60 14.88
C GLY A 377 -1.74 21.89 15.73
N VAL A 378 -3.02 22.26 15.59
CA VAL A 378 -4.12 21.65 16.36
C VAL A 378 -4.36 20.22 15.89
N VAL A 379 -4.41 19.29 16.86
CA VAL A 379 -4.66 17.86 16.64
C VAL A 379 -6.06 17.52 17.14
N LYS A 380 -6.81 16.74 16.34
CA LYS A 380 -8.16 16.26 16.69
C LYS A 380 -8.24 14.75 16.48
N LYS A 381 -8.67 14.00 17.51
CA LYS A 381 -9.04 12.58 17.40
C LYS A 381 -10.26 12.47 16.49
N LEU A 382 -10.20 11.59 15.48
CA LEU A 382 -11.32 11.33 14.56
C LEU A 382 -11.99 10.01 14.88
N LEU A 383 -11.21 8.96 15.10
CA LEU A 383 -11.73 7.61 15.33
C LEU A 383 -10.78 6.85 16.26
N ASP A 384 -11.34 6.22 17.23
CA ASP A 384 -10.72 5.18 18.02
C ASP A 384 -11.40 3.85 17.66
N PRO A 385 -10.76 2.97 16.86
CA PRO A 385 -11.39 1.74 16.40
C PRO A 385 -11.84 0.85 17.56
N VAL A 386 -11.05 0.73 18.62
CA VAL A 386 -11.39 -0.11 19.78
C VAL A 386 -12.67 0.36 20.48
N GLU A 387 -12.91 1.68 20.57
CA GLU A 387 -14.14 2.24 21.14
C GLU A 387 -15.40 1.85 20.34
N VAL A 388 -15.26 1.59 19.04
CA VAL A 388 -16.41 1.38 18.13
C VAL A 388 -16.57 -0.10 17.74
N THR A 389 -15.46 -0.80 17.50
CA THR A 389 -15.46 -2.17 16.96
C THR A 389 -15.04 -3.23 17.97
N GLU A 390 -14.46 -2.82 19.09
CA GLU A 390 -13.81 -3.71 20.09
C GLU A 390 -12.56 -4.42 19.53
N GLU A 391 -12.03 -3.97 18.36
CA GLU A 391 -10.87 -4.57 17.69
C GLU A 391 -9.74 -3.58 17.52
N GLN A 392 -8.53 -4.10 17.53
CA GLN A 392 -7.30 -3.35 17.25
C GLN A 392 -7.05 -3.26 15.76
N PHE A 393 -6.77 -2.06 15.27
CA PHE A 393 -6.50 -1.80 13.86
C PHE A 393 -5.06 -1.35 13.66
N ASP A 394 -4.30 -2.08 12.84
CA ASP A 394 -3.09 -1.57 12.18
C ASP A 394 -3.53 -0.85 10.89
N ILE A 395 -3.72 0.46 10.97
CA ILE A 395 -4.26 1.31 9.91
C ILE A 395 -3.16 1.62 8.89
N VAL A 396 -3.44 1.34 7.62
CA VAL A 396 -2.55 1.64 6.49
C VAL A 396 -3.34 2.17 5.29
N ASP A 397 -2.62 2.69 4.28
CA ASP A 397 -3.18 3.14 3.01
C ASP A 397 -4.34 4.15 3.18
N ILE A 398 -4.11 5.19 3.98
CA ILE A 398 -5.10 6.24 4.21
C ILE A 398 -5.32 7.02 2.92
N VAL A 399 -6.59 7.14 2.50
CA VAL A 399 -7.06 7.92 1.36
C VAL A 399 -8.08 8.95 1.85
N VAL A 400 -7.87 10.22 1.53
CA VAL A 400 -8.82 11.29 1.84
C VAL A 400 -9.60 11.61 0.57
N SER A 401 -10.92 11.69 0.68
CA SER A 401 -11.78 11.97 -0.47
C SER A 401 -11.56 13.38 -1.03
N PRO A 402 -11.81 13.62 -2.33
CA PRO A 402 -11.56 14.92 -2.98
C PRO A 402 -12.27 16.09 -2.31
N GLN A 403 -13.51 15.90 -1.83
CA GLN A 403 -14.27 16.89 -1.08
C GLN A 403 -13.88 16.95 0.41
N GLU A 404 -13.01 16.03 0.89
CA GLU A 404 -12.62 15.91 2.30
C GLU A 404 -13.83 15.64 3.22
N ASP A 405 -14.81 14.88 2.69
CA ASP A 405 -15.99 14.43 3.42
C ASP A 405 -15.78 13.04 4.04
N TYR A 406 -14.82 12.29 3.52
CA TYR A 406 -14.49 10.94 3.98
C TYR A 406 -12.98 10.73 4.12
N VAL A 407 -12.61 9.91 5.10
CA VAL A 407 -11.30 9.26 5.18
C VAL A 407 -11.51 7.77 5.06
N LEU A 408 -10.81 7.16 4.09
CA LEU A 408 -10.76 5.72 3.91
C LEU A 408 -9.41 5.20 4.36
N PHE A 409 -9.38 3.97 4.84
CA PHE A 409 -8.14 3.29 5.20
C PHE A 409 -8.32 1.77 5.15
N LYS A 410 -7.23 1.05 5.08
CA LYS A 410 -7.22 -0.41 5.21
C LYS A 410 -6.67 -0.83 6.57
N THR A 411 -7.16 -1.95 7.05
CA THR A 411 -6.52 -2.70 8.13
C THR A 411 -5.50 -3.65 7.53
N ARG A 412 -4.29 -3.66 8.09
CA ARG A 412 -3.17 -4.41 7.52
C ARG A 412 -3.35 -5.92 7.62
N VAL A 413 -3.99 -6.40 8.67
CA VAL A 413 -4.12 -7.84 8.95
C VAL A 413 -5.05 -8.53 7.95
N ASN A 414 -6.25 -7.99 7.75
CA ASN A 414 -7.31 -8.62 6.93
C ASN A 414 -7.57 -7.87 5.61
N ASN A 415 -6.91 -6.71 5.38
CA ASN A 415 -7.09 -5.86 4.21
C ASN A 415 -8.53 -5.37 3.98
N VAL A 416 -9.32 -5.27 5.05
CA VAL A 416 -10.66 -4.67 4.98
C VAL A 416 -10.52 -3.17 4.73
N LEU A 417 -11.30 -2.64 3.79
CA LEU A 417 -11.38 -1.22 3.49
C LEU A 417 -12.50 -0.59 4.34
N TRP A 418 -12.14 0.41 5.12
CA TRP A 418 -13.05 1.15 5.99
C TRP A 418 -13.24 2.57 5.47
N ALA A 419 -14.41 3.15 5.73
CA ALA A 419 -14.73 4.55 5.47
C ALA A 419 -15.24 5.20 6.75
N LEU A 420 -14.72 6.38 7.04
CA LEU A 420 -15.17 7.28 8.10
C LEU A 420 -15.66 8.58 7.45
N LYS A 421 -16.92 8.93 7.68
CA LYS A 421 -17.46 10.24 7.31
C LYS A 421 -16.86 11.30 8.23
N LEU A 422 -16.32 12.36 7.64
CA LEU A 422 -15.80 13.48 8.42
C LEU A 422 -16.94 14.40 8.86
N PRO A 423 -16.82 15.09 10.03
CA PRO A 423 -17.78 16.10 10.45
C PRO A 423 -17.89 17.20 9.39
N GLU A 424 -19.11 17.68 9.17
CA GLU A 424 -19.37 18.77 8.24
C GLU A 424 -18.46 19.98 8.52
N LYS A 425 -17.96 20.57 7.46
CA LYS A 425 -17.20 21.82 7.55
C LYS A 425 -18.19 22.91 7.96
N HIS A 426 -18.12 23.37 9.21
CA HIS A 426 -18.83 24.59 9.59
C HIS A 426 -18.32 25.73 8.73
N THR A 427 -19.07 26.11 7.71
CA THR A 427 -18.97 27.42 7.08
C THR A 427 -19.43 28.43 8.15
N THR A 428 -18.50 28.99 8.89
CA THR A 428 -18.77 30.18 9.70
C THR A 428 -19.07 31.29 8.70
N SER A 429 -20.35 31.46 8.35
CA SER A 429 -20.82 32.72 7.83
C SER A 429 -20.82 33.65 9.03
N GLU A 430 -19.72 34.37 9.25
CA GLU A 430 -19.76 35.60 10.03
C GLU A 430 -20.67 36.59 9.29
N SER A 431 -21.95 36.54 9.63
CA SER A 431 -22.84 37.70 9.42
C SER A 431 -22.36 38.75 10.41
N GLU A 432 -21.46 39.66 9.98
CA GLU A 432 -21.27 40.94 10.61
C GLU A 432 -22.62 41.65 10.62
N THR A 433 -23.32 41.53 11.73
CA THR A 433 -24.42 42.44 12.06
C THR A 433 -23.77 43.75 12.41
N THR A 434 -23.63 44.65 11.43
CA THR A 434 -23.37 46.06 11.63
C THR A 434 -24.56 46.62 12.35
N GLU A 435 -24.49 46.62 13.67
CA GLU A 435 -25.40 47.42 14.51
C GLU A 435 -25.04 48.88 14.35
N LYS A 436 -25.79 49.56 13.47
CA LYS A 436 -25.73 51.00 13.24
C LYS A 436 -26.36 51.66 14.46
N ALA A 437 -25.53 52.08 15.42
CA ALA A 437 -25.96 52.99 16.48
C ALA A 437 -26.44 54.27 15.85
N ALA A 438 -27.75 54.46 15.78
CA ALA A 438 -28.40 55.72 15.64
C ALA A 438 -28.65 56.26 17.07
N GLY A 439 -28.14 57.42 17.39
CA GLY A 439 -28.38 58.07 18.68
C GLY A 439 -27.74 59.42 18.69
N GLU A 440 -28.56 60.41 18.50
CA GLU A 440 -28.56 61.79 18.96
C GLU A 440 -27.23 62.56 19.17
#